data_380113e83b611d1e3a26bd18844d05a3
#
_entry.id   380113e83b611d1e3a26bd18844d05a3
#
_cell.length_a   1.000
_cell.length_b   1.000
_cell.length_c   1.000
_cell.angle_alpha   90.00
_cell.angle_beta   90.00
_cell.angle_gamma   90.00
#
_symmetry.space_group_name_H-M   'P 1'
#
loop_
_entity.id
_entity.type
_entity.pdbx_description
1 polymer ?
#
loop_
_entity_poly.entity_id
_entity_poly.type
_entity_poly.pdbx_seq_one_letter_code
_entity_poly.pdbx_strand_id
1 'polypeptide(L)'
;TVGDLADAVRYLVRRGTPGLALSTMALHRFVYGMELITLILTSRNLLAPGGDADAGLAVFGTLMGTMVAGHGLSVILTPLAHERIAPSTWIVCCLLGGTVGQIVLVVTHHQLAMTIGIFVFGVGVQGAKIAVDTIVQADTDDAYRGRAFSIYDVLFNTAECVAAGVAILVLPDTGWSRV
;
A
#
# COMPACT_ATOMS: atom_id res chain seq x y z
N THR A 1 -15.31 -16.88 -18.86
CA THR A 1 -15.35 -16.05 -20.08
C THR A 1 -15.30 -14.55 -19.76
N VAL A 2 -15.10 -13.69 -20.80
CA VAL A 2 -15.15 -12.21 -20.60
C VAL A 2 -16.54 -11.79 -20.05
N GLY A 3 -17.60 -12.46 -20.46
CA GLY A 3 -18.95 -12.23 -19.92
C GLY A 3 -19.06 -12.48 -18.44
N ASP A 4 -18.45 -13.55 -17.93
CA ASP A 4 -18.46 -13.89 -16.50
C ASP A 4 -17.71 -12.85 -15.66
N LEU A 5 -16.64 -12.24 -16.23
CA LEU A 5 -15.89 -11.19 -15.55
C LEU A 5 -16.70 -9.89 -15.49
N ALA A 6 -17.38 -9.53 -16.58
CA ALA A 6 -18.26 -8.36 -16.62
C ALA A 6 -19.42 -8.48 -15.64
N ASP A 7 -20.00 -9.69 -15.49
CA ASP A 7 -21.05 -9.94 -14.52
C ASP A 7 -20.54 -9.87 -13.09
N ALA A 8 -19.31 -10.33 -12.81
CA ALA A 8 -18.70 -10.19 -11.50
C ALA A 8 -18.42 -8.71 -11.14
N VAL A 9 -17.92 -7.92 -12.08
CA VAL A 9 -17.73 -6.46 -11.88
C VAL A 9 -19.08 -5.80 -11.59
N ARG A 10 -20.11 -6.10 -12.37
CA ARG A 10 -21.46 -5.54 -12.15
C ARG A 10 -22.04 -5.95 -10.79
N TYR A 11 -21.82 -7.20 -10.37
CA TYR A 11 -22.20 -7.69 -9.05
C TYR A 11 -21.52 -6.91 -7.93
N LEU A 12 -20.17 -6.76 -7.99
CA LEU A 12 -19.37 -6.04 -6.99
C LEU A 12 -19.80 -4.57 -6.85
N VAL A 13 -20.02 -3.90 -7.99
CA VAL A 13 -20.50 -2.51 -8.00
C VAL A 13 -21.91 -2.39 -7.38
N ARG A 14 -22.80 -3.31 -7.68
CA ARG A 14 -24.17 -3.29 -7.14
C ARG A 14 -24.21 -3.65 -5.65
N ARG A 15 -23.35 -4.54 -5.18
CA ARG A 15 -23.26 -4.92 -3.76
C ARG A 15 -22.75 -3.76 -2.89
N GLY A 16 -21.97 -2.86 -3.45
CA GLY A 16 -21.44 -1.66 -2.80
C GLY A 16 -20.22 -1.93 -1.92
N THR A 17 -20.38 -2.59 -0.78
CA THR A 17 -19.30 -2.80 0.21
C THR A 17 -18.03 -3.44 -0.37
N PRO A 18 -18.07 -4.60 -1.07
CA PRO A 18 -16.87 -5.18 -1.65
C PRO A 18 -16.31 -4.32 -2.79
N GLY A 19 -17.14 -3.65 -3.57
CA GLY A 19 -16.69 -2.74 -4.63
C GLY A 19 -15.91 -1.55 -4.07
N LEU A 20 -16.41 -0.92 -2.99
CA LEU A 20 -15.72 0.17 -2.30
C LEU A 20 -14.41 -0.30 -1.66
N ALA A 21 -14.40 -1.46 -1.03
CA ALA A 21 -13.19 -2.04 -0.43
C ALA A 21 -12.11 -2.28 -1.49
N LEU A 22 -12.46 -2.86 -2.64
CA LEU A 22 -11.53 -3.07 -3.76
C LEU A 22 -11.03 -1.76 -4.36
N SER A 23 -11.89 -0.75 -4.52
CA SER A 23 -11.50 0.57 -5.04
C SER A 23 -10.54 1.28 -4.09
N THR A 24 -10.80 1.22 -2.79
CA THR A 24 -9.92 1.76 -1.74
C THR A 24 -8.56 1.10 -1.80
N MET A 25 -8.52 -0.23 -1.96
CA MET A 25 -7.27 -0.95 -2.04
C MET A 25 -6.48 -0.66 -3.32
N ALA A 26 -7.16 -0.52 -4.47
CA ALA A 26 -6.51 -0.14 -5.72
C ALA A 26 -5.84 1.25 -5.61
N LEU A 27 -6.55 2.24 -5.05
CA LEU A 27 -5.99 3.57 -4.82
C LEU A 27 -4.82 3.52 -3.84
N HIS A 28 -4.97 2.79 -2.74
CA HIS A 28 -3.90 2.64 -1.76
C HIS A 28 -2.68 1.92 -2.36
N ARG A 29 -2.89 0.95 -3.25
CA ARG A 29 -1.80 0.25 -3.95
C ARG A 29 -1.06 1.16 -4.94
N PHE A 30 -1.77 2.08 -5.57
CA PHE A 30 -1.13 3.13 -6.37
C PHE A 30 -0.19 3.99 -5.50
N VAL A 31 -0.65 4.44 -4.34
CA VAL A 31 0.19 5.21 -3.39
C VAL A 31 1.41 4.39 -2.94
N TYR A 32 1.22 3.11 -2.64
CA TYR A 32 2.32 2.19 -2.29
C TYR A 32 3.35 2.07 -3.42
N GLY A 33 2.91 1.93 -4.66
CA GLY A 33 3.80 1.87 -5.82
C GLY A 33 4.61 3.16 -6.02
N MET A 34 3.98 4.33 -5.83
CA MET A 34 4.68 5.61 -5.82
C MET A 34 5.76 5.68 -4.72
N GLU A 35 5.41 5.24 -3.51
CA GLU A 35 6.31 5.20 -2.37
C GLU A 35 7.52 4.30 -2.62
N LEU A 36 7.31 3.14 -3.22
CA LEU A 36 8.39 2.19 -3.54
C LEU A 36 9.44 2.82 -4.47
N ILE A 37 9.01 3.50 -5.53
CA ILE A 37 9.92 4.19 -6.46
C ILE A 37 10.60 5.36 -5.77
N THR A 38 9.87 6.12 -4.97
CA THR A 38 10.44 7.23 -4.16
C THR A 38 11.55 6.72 -3.24
N LEU A 39 11.33 5.60 -2.54
CA LEU A 39 12.33 5.01 -1.65
C LEU A 39 13.58 4.54 -2.41
N ILE A 40 13.44 3.95 -3.58
CA ILE A 40 14.58 3.55 -4.43
C ILE A 40 15.42 4.77 -4.79
N LEU A 41 14.78 5.83 -5.31
CA LEU A 41 15.47 7.05 -5.75
C LEU A 41 16.12 7.76 -4.57
N THR A 42 15.40 7.93 -3.46
CA THR A 42 15.91 8.59 -2.26
C THR A 42 17.08 7.83 -1.63
N SER A 43 16.97 6.51 -1.53
CA SER A 43 18.04 5.68 -0.97
C SER A 43 19.33 5.78 -1.78
N ARG A 44 19.21 5.75 -3.12
CA ARG A 44 20.36 5.77 -4.01
C ARG A 44 20.95 7.17 -4.18
N ASN A 45 20.10 8.18 -4.39
CA ASN A 45 20.56 9.48 -4.89
C ASN A 45 20.62 10.55 -3.79
N LEU A 46 19.97 10.35 -2.65
CA LEU A 46 19.95 11.33 -1.55
C LEU A 46 20.64 10.82 -0.29
N LEU A 47 20.44 9.55 0.10
CA LEU A 47 20.92 9.02 1.38
C LEU A 47 22.25 8.26 1.27
N ALA A 48 22.62 7.79 0.06
CA ALA A 48 23.89 7.09 -0.14
C ALA A 48 25.07 8.09 -0.17
N PRO A 49 26.11 7.88 0.63
CA PRO A 49 27.31 8.73 0.60
C PRO A 49 28.00 8.70 -0.78
N GLY A 50 28.20 9.87 -1.38
CA GLY A 50 28.94 9.99 -2.64
C GLY A 50 28.32 9.30 -3.86
N GLY A 51 27.04 8.88 -3.78
CA GLY A 51 26.35 8.16 -4.85
C GLY A 51 26.77 6.70 -5.00
N ASP A 52 27.33 6.11 -3.96
CA ASP A 52 27.72 4.69 -3.91
C ASP A 52 26.46 3.80 -4.05
N ALA A 53 26.44 2.99 -5.10
CA ALA A 53 25.32 2.11 -5.40
C ALA A 53 25.09 1.01 -4.33
N ASP A 54 26.16 0.48 -3.77
CA ASP A 54 26.08 -0.57 -2.74
C ASP A 54 25.57 0.02 -1.42
N ALA A 55 26.03 1.22 -1.05
CA ALA A 55 25.50 1.96 0.10
C ALA A 55 24.02 2.30 -0.11
N GLY A 56 23.62 2.74 -1.30
CA GLY A 56 22.23 3.00 -1.64
C GLY A 56 21.34 1.76 -1.52
N LEU A 57 21.83 0.62 -1.99
CA LEU A 57 21.12 -0.66 -1.86
C LEU A 57 20.97 -1.09 -0.40
N ALA A 58 21.99 -0.89 0.43
CA ALA A 58 21.94 -1.18 1.86
C ALA A 58 20.89 -0.32 2.59
N VAL A 59 20.84 0.99 2.28
CA VAL A 59 19.82 1.90 2.83
C VAL A 59 18.42 1.46 2.39
N PHE A 60 18.23 1.20 1.10
CA PHE A 60 16.95 0.71 0.57
C PHE A 60 16.52 -0.60 1.26
N GLY A 61 17.45 -1.57 1.37
CA GLY A 61 17.18 -2.84 2.06
C GLY A 61 16.77 -2.65 3.53
N THR A 62 17.39 -1.70 4.23
CA THR A 62 17.03 -1.35 5.61
C THR A 62 15.62 -0.77 5.70
N LEU A 63 15.28 0.18 4.85
CA LEU A 63 13.95 0.79 4.81
C LEU A 63 12.86 -0.23 4.42
N MET A 64 13.12 -1.04 3.40
CA MET A 64 12.22 -2.12 2.99
C MET A 64 12.04 -3.17 4.08
N GLY A 65 13.12 -3.61 4.73
CA GLY A 65 13.06 -4.53 5.86
C GLY A 65 12.23 -3.97 7.02
N THR A 66 12.36 -2.68 7.28
CA THR A 66 11.56 -1.98 8.29
C THR A 66 10.08 -1.92 7.93
N MET A 67 9.75 -1.66 6.65
CA MET A 67 8.36 -1.70 6.17
C MET A 67 7.77 -3.11 6.31
N VAL A 68 8.53 -4.15 5.96
CA VAL A 68 8.11 -5.55 6.13
C VAL A 68 7.92 -5.90 7.62
N ALA A 69 8.74 -5.38 8.53
CA ALA A 69 8.51 -5.52 9.97
C ALA A 69 7.19 -4.87 10.39
N GLY A 70 6.84 -3.70 9.84
CA GLY A 70 5.54 -3.07 10.02
C GLY A 70 4.38 -3.95 9.51
N HIS A 71 4.54 -4.58 8.34
CA HIS A 71 3.59 -5.57 7.83
C HIS A 71 3.39 -6.73 8.83
N GLY A 72 4.48 -7.27 9.37
CA GLY A 72 4.44 -8.34 10.37
C GLY A 72 3.68 -7.95 11.63
N LEU A 73 3.91 -6.74 12.15
CA LEU A 73 3.17 -6.22 13.30
C LEU A 73 1.68 -6.11 12.99
N SER A 74 1.32 -5.68 11.79
CA SER A 74 -0.08 -5.53 11.38
C SER A 74 -0.84 -6.85 11.31
N VAL A 75 -0.16 -7.96 10.99
CA VAL A 75 -0.76 -9.31 11.02
C VAL A 75 -1.25 -9.67 12.43
N ILE A 76 -0.56 -9.17 13.46
CA ILE A 76 -0.94 -9.38 14.86
C ILE A 76 -2.02 -8.37 15.29
N LEU A 77 -1.86 -7.09 14.93
CA LEU A 77 -2.76 -6.03 15.37
C LEU A 77 -4.15 -6.13 14.74
N THR A 78 -4.25 -6.55 13.48
CA THR A 78 -5.53 -6.55 12.75
C THR A 78 -6.57 -7.48 13.37
N PRO A 79 -6.27 -8.76 13.69
CA PRO A 79 -7.23 -9.62 14.39
C PRO A 79 -7.67 -9.03 15.74
N LEU A 80 -6.72 -8.50 16.53
CA LEU A 80 -7.02 -7.88 17.82
C LEU A 80 -7.93 -6.64 17.69
N ALA A 81 -7.73 -5.86 16.62
CA ALA A 81 -8.58 -4.71 16.32
C ALA A 81 -10.00 -5.17 15.94
N HIS A 82 -10.12 -6.23 15.13
CA HIS A 82 -11.43 -6.75 14.68
C HIS A 82 -12.29 -7.33 15.82
N GLU A 83 -11.71 -7.67 16.97
CA GLU A 83 -12.47 -8.04 18.17
C GLU A 83 -13.24 -6.84 18.76
N ARG A 84 -12.84 -5.60 18.45
CA ARG A 84 -13.35 -4.38 19.09
C ARG A 84 -13.99 -3.39 18.12
N ILE A 85 -13.54 -3.37 16.89
CA ILE A 85 -13.97 -2.40 15.88
C ILE A 85 -14.26 -3.09 14.53
N ALA A 86 -15.16 -2.50 13.74
CA ALA A 86 -15.50 -3.02 12.43
C ALA A 86 -14.29 -2.95 11.46
N PRO A 87 -14.17 -3.89 10.50
CA PRO A 87 -13.10 -3.88 9.51
C PRO A 87 -13.00 -2.57 8.72
N SER A 88 -14.14 -1.95 8.38
CA SER A 88 -14.17 -0.64 7.71
C SER A 88 -13.54 0.48 8.54
N THR A 89 -13.80 0.50 9.85
CA THR A 89 -13.18 1.46 10.79
C THR A 89 -11.68 1.21 10.89
N TRP A 90 -11.26 -0.05 10.95
CA TRP A 90 -9.84 -0.41 10.97
C TRP A 90 -9.12 0.04 9.70
N ILE A 91 -9.73 -0.08 8.50
CA ILE A 91 -9.19 0.47 7.25
C ILE A 91 -8.91 1.96 7.39
N VAL A 92 -9.87 2.74 7.91
CA VAL A 92 -9.69 4.19 8.12
C VAL A 92 -8.52 4.47 9.07
N CYS A 93 -8.43 3.76 10.19
CA CYS A 93 -7.30 3.89 11.12
C CYS A 93 -5.96 3.58 10.46
N CYS A 94 -5.90 2.53 9.66
CA CYS A 94 -4.71 2.12 8.92
C CYS A 94 -4.30 3.17 7.86
N LEU A 95 -5.27 3.71 7.11
CA LEU A 95 -5.01 4.74 6.11
C LEU A 95 -4.52 6.04 6.76
N LEU A 96 -5.14 6.47 7.87
CA LEU A 96 -4.71 7.65 8.61
C LEU A 96 -3.31 7.45 9.21
N GLY A 97 -3.05 6.30 9.83
CA GLY A 97 -1.72 5.96 10.34
C GLY A 97 -0.66 5.93 9.24
N GLY A 98 -0.97 5.31 8.10
CA GLY A 98 -0.10 5.31 6.92
C GLY A 98 0.19 6.71 6.39
N THR A 99 -0.84 7.58 6.36
CA THR A 99 -0.69 8.99 5.96
C THR A 99 0.26 9.75 6.91
N VAL A 100 0.18 9.52 8.21
CA VAL A 100 1.14 10.10 9.17
C VAL A 100 2.57 9.64 8.86
N GLY A 101 2.76 8.34 8.57
CA GLY A 101 4.06 7.82 8.13
C GLY A 101 4.57 8.53 6.89
N GLN A 102 3.72 8.73 5.87
CA GLN A 102 4.09 9.43 4.64
C GLN A 102 4.40 10.92 4.87
N ILE A 103 3.66 11.60 5.75
CA ILE A 103 3.98 12.99 6.11
C ILE A 103 5.41 13.09 6.66
N VAL A 104 5.83 12.15 7.50
CA VAL A 104 7.21 12.11 8.00
C VAL A 104 8.20 12.00 6.85
N LEU A 105 7.94 11.14 5.85
CA LEU A 105 8.81 10.96 4.69
C LEU A 105 8.91 12.22 3.81
N VAL A 106 7.81 12.99 3.72
CA VAL A 106 7.78 14.25 2.96
C VAL A 106 8.50 15.38 3.67
N VAL A 107 8.40 15.48 5.00
CA VAL A 107 8.95 16.64 5.75
C VAL A 107 10.41 16.49 6.12
N THR A 108 10.98 15.29 6.05
CA THR A 108 12.39 15.06 6.44
C THR A 108 13.06 13.97 5.62
N HIS A 109 14.34 14.15 5.37
CA HIS A 109 15.24 13.13 4.80
C HIS A 109 16.21 12.55 5.85
N HIS A 110 15.95 12.77 7.13
CA HIS A 110 16.74 12.17 8.20
C HIS A 110 16.45 10.67 8.29
N GLN A 111 17.45 9.82 8.10
CA GLN A 111 17.29 8.37 7.94
C GLN A 111 16.46 7.72 9.07
N LEU A 112 16.73 8.08 10.34
CA LEU A 112 15.98 7.53 11.47
C LEU A 112 14.48 7.89 11.42
N ALA A 113 14.16 9.13 11.09
CA ALA A 113 12.76 9.56 10.98
C ALA A 113 12.05 8.85 9.80
N MET A 114 12.75 8.70 8.66
CA MET A 114 12.25 7.93 7.52
C MET A 114 12.00 6.45 7.89
N THR A 115 12.91 5.85 8.67
CA THR A 115 12.75 4.47 9.16
C THR A 115 11.48 4.32 10.01
N ILE A 116 11.20 5.28 10.89
CA ILE A 116 9.97 5.29 11.70
C ILE A 116 8.75 5.52 10.81
N GLY A 117 8.81 6.47 9.89
CA GLY A 117 7.72 6.77 8.96
C GLY A 117 7.34 5.57 8.10
N ILE A 118 8.34 4.88 7.52
CA ILE A 118 8.11 3.71 6.67
C ILE A 118 7.61 2.49 7.46
N PHE A 119 8.02 2.35 8.72
CA PHE A 119 7.47 1.33 9.61
C PHE A 119 5.96 1.55 9.84
N VAL A 120 5.57 2.77 10.21
CA VAL A 120 4.17 3.14 10.43
C VAL A 120 3.35 2.99 9.15
N PHE A 121 3.90 3.42 8.01
CA PHE A 121 3.29 3.21 6.71
C PHE A 121 3.08 1.72 6.42
N GLY A 122 4.08 0.88 6.67
CA GLY A 122 3.99 -0.57 6.51
C GLY A 122 2.86 -1.20 7.35
N VAL A 123 2.70 -0.79 8.61
CA VAL A 123 1.58 -1.22 9.46
C VAL A 123 0.24 -0.85 8.80
N GLY A 124 0.11 0.38 8.31
CA GLY A 124 -1.10 0.85 7.65
C GLY A 124 -1.44 0.09 6.37
N VAL A 125 -0.43 -0.13 5.51
CA VAL A 125 -0.58 -0.88 4.24
C VAL A 125 -1.14 -2.28 4.48
N GLN A 126 -0.51 -3.05 5.33
CA GLN A 126 -0.89 -4.44 5.56
C GLN A 126 -2.19 -4.56 6.35
N GLY A 127 -2.43 -3.67 7.32
CA GLY A 127 -3.65 -3.65 8.09
C GLY A 127 -4.88 -3.34 7.24
N ALA A 128 -4.79 -2.36 6.35
CA ALA A 128 -5.84 -2.06 5.39
C ALA A 128 -6.09 -3.23 4.45
N LYS A 129 -5.03 -3.87 3.93
CA LYS A 129 -5.13 -5.04 3.05
C LYS A 129 -5.88 -6.19 3.72
N ILE A 130 -5.50 -6.58 4.94
CA ILE A 130 -6.14 -7.70 5.67
C ILE A 130 -7.63 -7.38 5.92
N ALA A 131 -7.96 -6.15 6.29
CA ALA A 131 -9.34 -5.74 6.51
C ALA A 131 -10.18 -5.73 5.21
N VAL A 132 -9.60 -5.31 4.08
CA VAL A 132 -10.24 -5.39 2.76
C VAL A 132 -10.48 -6.85 2.38
N ASP A 133 -9.48 -7.71 2.54
CA ASP A 133 -9.63 -9.16 2.28
C ASP A 133 -10.78 -9.76 3.11
N THR A 134 -10.89 -9.35 4.38
CA THR A 134 -11.97 -9.78 5.28
C THR A 134 -13.34 -9.34 4.76
N ILE A 135 -13.50 -8.09 4.33
CA ILE A 135 -14.75 -7.56 3.78
C ILE A 135 -15.12 -8.30 2.48
N VAL A 136 -14.15 -8.44 1.57
CA VAL A 136 -14.40 -9.13 0.29
C VAL A 136 -14.83 -10.58 0.52
N GLN A 137 -14.21 -11.29 1.48
CA GLN A 137 -14.59 -12.66 1.82
C GLN A 137 -15.97 -12.73 2.46
N ALA A 138 -16.30 -11.82 3.36
CA ALA A 138 -17.57 -11.85 4.10
C ALA A 138 -18.77 -11.39 3.26
N ASP A 139 -18.58 -10.35 2.44
CA ASP A 139 -19.67 -9.66 1.74
C ASP A 139 -19.86 -10.13 0.28
N THR A 140 -19.08 -11.12 -0.19
CA THR A 140 -19.18 -11.67 -1.54
C THR A 140 -19.73 -13.09 -1.50
N ASP A 141 -20.79 -13.35 -2.27
CA ASP A 141 -21.38 -14.68 -2.41
C ASP A 141 -20.35 -15.68 -2.96
N ASP A 142 -20.41 -16.94 -2.51
CA ASP A 142 -19.46 -17.99 -2.89
C ASP A 142 -19.31 -18.16 -4.40
N ALA A 143 -20.42 -18.02 -5.15
CA ALA A 143 -20.41 -18.10 -6.62
C ALA A 143 -19.57 -17.02 -7.31
N TYR A 144 -19.34 -15.88 -6.66
CA TYR A 144 -18.60 -14.75 -7.20
C TYR A 144 -17.24 -14.54 -6.52
N ARG A 145 -16.95 -15.17 -5.39
CA ARG A 145 -15.75 -14.94 -4.56
C ARG A 145 -14.45 -15.13 -5.34
N GLY A 146 -14.31 -16.22 -6.08
CA GLY A 146 -13.10 -16.46 -6.88
C GLY A 146 -12.86 -15.39 -7.94
N ARG A 147 -13.95 -14.94 -8.60
CA ARG A 147 -13.86 -13.84 -9.60
C ARG A 147 -13.59 -12.50 -8.97
N ALA A 148 -14.12 -12.24 -7.77
CA ALA A 148 -13.85 -11.03 -7.01
C ALA A 148 -12.34 -10.92 -6.67
N PHE A 149 -11.73 -12.00 -6.21
CA PHE A 149 -10.29 -12.02 -5.96
C PHE A 149 -9.45 -11.92 -7.24
N SER A 150 -9.89 -12.50 -8.36
CA SER A 150 -9.20 -12.30 -9.65
C SER A 150 -9.25 -10.84 -10.11
N ILE A 151 -10.39 -10.16 -9.94
CA ILE A 151 -10.53 -8.72 -10.21
C ILE A 151 -9.62 -7.91 -9.27
N TYR A 152 -9.58 -8.29 -7.99
CA TYR A 152 -8.72 -7.68 -7.00
C TYR A 152 -7.24 -7.75 -7.41
N ASP A 153 -6.76 -8.93 -7.80
CA ASP A 153 -5.37 -9.11 -8.21
C ASP A 153 -5.02 -8.27 -9.45
N VAL A 154 -5.92 -8.19 -10.43
CA VAL A 154 -5.73 -7.35 -11.61
C VAL A 154 -5.67 -5.87 -11.23
N LEU A 155 -6.61 -5.38 -10.42
CA LEU A 155 -6.63 -3.99 -9.96
C LEU A 155 -5.38 -3.64 -9.15
N PHE A 156 -4.99 -4.53 -8.25
CA PHE A 156 -3.85 -4.39 -7.38
C PHE A 156 -2.53 -4.24 -8.17
N ASN A 157 -2.27 -5.17 -9.10
CA ASN A 157 -1.06 -5.14 -9.90
C ASN A 157 -1.07 -4.00 -10.94
N THR A 158 -2.22 -3.71 -11.54
CA THR A 158 -2.36 -2.59 -12.49
C THR A 158 -2.11 -1.26 -11.81
N ALA A 159 -2.65 -1.05 -10.60
CA ALA A 159 -2.43 0.19 -9.85
C ALA A 159 -0.94 0.41 -9.54
N GLU A 160 -0.21 -0.64 -9.18
CA GLU A 160 1.23 -0.56 -8.93
C GLU A 160 2.04 -0.28 -10.18
N CYS A 161 1.72 -0.93 -11.31
CA CYS A 161 2.37 -0.66 -12.60
C CYS A 161 2.11 0.78 -13.09
N VAL A 162 0.88 1.27 -12.95
CA VAL A 162 0.52 2.65 -13.29
C VAL A 162 1.26 3.64 -12.39
N ALA A 163 1.36 3.35 -11.08
CA ALA A 163 2.12 4.16 -10.16
C ALA A 163 3.60 4.27 -10.55
N ALA A 164 4.24 3.16 -10.95
CA ALA A 164 5.62 3.17 -11.42
C ALA A 164 5.77 4.02 -12.70
N GLY A 165 4.84 3.92 -13.64
CA GLY A 165 4.82 4.76 -14.84
C GLY A 165 4.66 6.25 -14.54
N VAL A 166 3.76 6.61 -13.62
CA VAL A 166 3.57 7.99 -13.16
C VAL A 166 4.80 8.50 -12.41
N ALA A 167 5.40 7.68 -11.55
CA ALA A 167 6.58 8.02 -10.78
C ALA A 167 7.73 8.48 -11.68
N ILE A 168 7.97 7.77 -12.80
CA ILE A 168 9.01 8.13 -13.79
C ILE A 168 8.78 9.52 -14.39
N LEU A 169 7.52 9.94 -14.50
CA LEU A 169 7.15 11.22 -15.14
C LEU A 169 7.16 12.41 -14.17
N VAL A 170 6.94 12.16 -12.86
CA VAL A 170 6.70 13.25 -11.90
C VAL A 170 7.73 13.35 -10.80
N LEU A 171 8.46 12.26 -10.47
CA LEU A 171 9.44 12.30 -9.40
C LEU A 171 10.76 12.94 -9.86
N PRO A 172 11.39 13.78 -9.02
CA PRO A 172 12.75 14.23 -9.26
C PRO A 172 13.75 13.08 -9.10
N ASP A 173 14.95 13.23 -9.67
CA ASP A 173 16.01 12.21 -9.62
C ASP A 173 16.38 11.76 -8.19
N THR A 174 16.22 12.63 -7.22
CA THR A 174 16.45 12.32 -5.80
C THR A 174 15.28 11.63 -5.10
N GLY A 175 14.13 11.51 -5.78
CA GLY A 175 12.88 11.03 -5.18
C GLY A 175 12.29 11.99 -4.13
N TRP A 176 12.95 13.14 -3.87
CA TRP A 176 12.53 14.11 -2.87
C TRP A 176 12.81 15.54 -3.35
N SER A 177 11.85 16.43 -3.19
CA SER A 177 11.98 17.85 -3.55
C SER A 177 11.32 18.74 -2.50
N ARG A 178 11.97 19.84 -2.14
CA ARG A 178 11.30 20.98 -1.52
C ARG A 178 10.73 21.84 -2.63
N VAL A 179 9.45 21.76 -2.88
CA VAL A 179 8.73 22.71 -3.71
C VAL A 179 8.22 23.83 -2.82
#